data_f8cc92255e5b2711d2f715dcde5baba6
#
_entry.id   f8cc92255e5b2711d2f715dcde5baba6
#
_cell.length_a   1.000
_cell.length_b   1.000
_cell.length_c   1.000
_cell.angle_alpha   90.00
_cell.angle_beta   90.00
_cell.angle_gamma   90.00
#
_symmetry.space_group_name_H-M   'P 1'
#
loop_
_entity.id
_entity.type
_entity.pdbx_description
1 polymer ?
#
loop_
_entity_poly.entity_id
_entity_poly.type
_entity_poly.pdbx_seq_one_letter_code
_entity_poly.pdbx_strand_id
1 'polypeptide(L)'
;MENLNRRDLCIALASLATFAAAAQSQSSEHGLPEVMAVPPPPGSAGDPVLDKQRTFPFSALPVVRTANGETRAVTRGVLPTGEAVELHETTLLPGHMPHPAHKHRHSEFMLIREGTVQFDNNGTPELLGPGGVALAASNGMHGLKNVGETNANYFVIAIGRET
;
A
#
# COMPACT_ATOMS: atom_id res chain seq x y z
N MET A 1 -11.55 58.34 -35.54
CA MET A 1 -12.54 57.56 -34.80
C MET A 1 -13.27 56.71 -35.82
N GLU A 2 -12.84 55.51 -36.06
CA GLU A 2 -13.51 54.57 -37.02
C GLU A 2 -14.73 53.94 -36.34
N ASN A 3 -15.86 54.06 -37.01
CA ASN A 3 -17.14 53.49 -36.58
C ASN A 3 -17.13 51.96 -36.81
N LEU A 4 -17.02 51.18 -35.73
CA LEU A 4 -17.23 49.74 -35.77
C LEU A 4 -18.66 49.42 -36.21
N ASN A 5 -18.77 48.67 -37.31
CA ASN A 5 -20.03 48.26 -37.90
C ASN A 5 -20.68 47.16 -37.08
N ARG A 6 -22.01 47.09 -37.00
CA ARG A 6 -22.80 46.09 -36.28
C ARG A 6 -22.46 44.64 -36.65
N ARG A 7 -21.89 44.39 -37.81
CA ARG A 7 -21.43 43.06 -38.24
C ARG A 7 -20.17 42.60 -37.53
N ASP A 8 -19.25 43.52 -37.17
CA ASP A 8 -17.99 43.22 -36.50
C ASP A 8 -18.24 42.88 -35.02
N LEU A 9 -19.30 43.45 -34.41
CA LEU A 9 -19.72 43.15 -33.05
C LEU A 9 -20.30 41.73 -32.91
N CYS A 10 -20.99 41.20 -33.97
CA CYS A 10 -21.54 39.85 -33.93
C CYS A 10 -20.46 38.77 -34.07
N ILE A 11 -19.38 39.06 -34.78
CA ILE A 11 -18.25 38.13 -34.95
C ILE A 11 -17.42 38.04 -33.66
N ALA A 12 -17.26 39.16 -32.95
CA ALA A 12 -16.52 39.19 -31.66
C ALA A 12 -17.27 38.45 -30.53
N LEU A 13 -18.61 38.43 -30.55
CA LEU A 13 -19.43 37.71 -29.57
C LEU A 13 -19.52 36.20 -29.83
N ALA A 14 -19.36 35.76 -31.08
CA ALA A 14 -19.36 34.33 -31.42
C ALA A 14 -18.05 33.61 -31.04
N SER A 15 -16.94 34.35 -30.96
CA SER A 15 -15.64 33.78 -30.55
C SER A 15 -15.45 33.64 -29.02
N LEU A 16 -16.28 34.26 -28.22
CA LEU A 16 -16.24 34.12 -26.76
C LEU A 16 -17.10 32.95 -26.22
N ALA A 17 -18.03 32.43 -27.05
CA ALA A 17 -18.90 31.33 -26.65
C ALA A 17 -18.26 29.93 -26.78
N THR A 18 -17.16 29.81 -27.51
CA THR A 18 -16.47 28.52 -27.75
C THR A 18 -15.38 28.20 -26.71
N PHE A 19 -14.98 29.12 -25.86
CA PHE A 19 -13.99 28.89 -24.80
C PHE A 19 -14.60 28.51 -23.44
N ALA A 20 -15.91 28.58 -23.27
CA ALA A 20 -16.59 28.25 -22.01
C ALA A 20 -17.00 26.75 -21.90
N ALA A 21 -16.83 25.95 -22.96
CA ALA A 21 -17.24 24.53 -22.95
C ALA A 21 -16.09 23.53 -22.73
N ALA A 22 -14.85 23.99 -22.56
CA ALA A 22 -13.69 23.12 -22.35
C ALA A 22 -13.17 23.12 -20.89
N ALA A 23 -13.84 23.77 -19.96
CA ALA A 23 -13.44 23.87 -18.56
C ALA A 23 -14.35 23.09 -17.59
N GLN A 24 -15.14 22.16 -18.07
CA GLN A 24 -15.98 21.30 -17.22
C GLN A 24 -15.80 19.84 -17.62
N SER A 25 -14.70 19.24 -17.20
CA SER A 25 -14.59 17.83 -16.82
C SER A 25 -13.14 17.50 -16.38
N GLN A 26 -12.66 18.19 -15.36
CA GLN A 26 -11.67 17.62 -14.45
C GLN A 26 -12.31 17.61 -13.08
N SER A 27 -13.32 16.77 -12.91
CA SER A 27 -13.55 16.18 -11.60
C SER A 27 -12.28 15.41 -11.30
N SER A 28 -11.39 16.00 -10.49
CA SER A 28 -10.38 15.25 -9.79
C SER A 28 -11.13 14.20 -8.96
N GLU A 29 -11.29 13.00 -9.52
CA GLU A 29 -11.48 11.83 -8.70
C GLU A 29 -10.23 11.79 -7.82
N HIS A 30 -10.34 12.32 -6.63
CA HIS A 30 -9.48 11.93 -5.53
C HIS A 30 -9.82 10.47 -5.29
N GLY A 31 -9.24 9.59 -6.11
CA GLY A 31 -9.28 8.16 -5.88
C GLY A 31 -8.79 7.95 -4.45
N LEU A 32 -9.51 7.16 -3.68
CA LEU A 32 -9.04 6.67 -2.40
C LEU A 32 -7.61 6.14 -2.63
N PRO A 33 -6.67 6.36 -1.69
CA PRO A 33 -5.31 5.86 -1.84
C PRO A 33 -5.39 4.37 -2.15
N GLU A 34 -4.76 3.97 -3.25
CA GLU A 34 -4.73 2.57 -3.67
C GLU A 34 -4.08 1.75 -2.57
N VAL A 35 -4.85 0.83 -2.00
CA VAL A 35 -4.37 -0.10 -0.98
C VAL A 35 -3.66 -1.25 -1.68
N MET A 36 -2.45 -1.59 -1.26
CA MET A 36 -1.74 -2.76 -1.78
C MET A 36 -2.52 -4.04 -1.47
N ALA A 37 -2.54 -4.96 -2.43
CA ALA A 37 -3.08 -6.29 -2.19
C ALA A 37 -2.19 -7.03 -1.20
N VAL A 38 -2.63 -7.09 0.05
CA VAL A 38 -1.99 -7.92 1.08
C VAL A 38 -2.65 -9.30 1.11
N PRO A 39 -1.91 -10.37 1.42
CA PRO A 39 -2.50 -11.70 1.60
C PRO A 39 -3.60 -11.69 2.66
N PRO A 40 -4.60 -12.56 2.56
CA PRO A 40 -5.59 -12.70 3.63
C PRO A 40 -4.92 -13.05 4.96
N PRO A 41 -5.51 -12.62 6.10
CA PRO A 41 -4.93 -12.86 7.42
C PRO A 41 -4.79 -14.36 7.72
N PRO A 42 -3.85 -14.76 8.58
CA PRO A 42 -3.65 -16.16 8.95
C PRO A 42 -4.85 -16.75 9.68
N GLY A 43 -5.01 -18.07 9.59
CA GLY A 43 -6.05 -18.80 10.29
C GLY A 43 -7.41 -18.79 9.62
N SER A 44 -7.47 -18.44 8.33
CA SER A 44 -8.68 -18.55 7.51
C SER A 44 -9.11 -20.02 7.33
N ALA A 45 -10.40 -20.23 7.11
CA ALA A 45 -10.91 -21.58 6.84
C ALA A 45 -10.25 -22.17 5.58
N GLY A 46 -9.74 -23.41 5.70
CA GLY A 46 -9.05 -24.10 4.62
C GLY A 46 -7.54 -23.83 4.53
N ASP A 47 -6.96 -23.11 5.46
CA ASP A 47 -5.50 -22.94 5.52
C ASP A 47 -4.80 -24.29 5.72
N PRO A 48 -3.74 -24.59 4.94
CA PRO A 48 -3.02 -25.85 5.02
C PRO A 48 -2.24 -25.97 6.33
N VAL A 49 -2.01 -27.21 6.78
CA VAL A 49 -1.02 -27.47 7.83
C VAL A 49 0.38 -27.41 7.23
N LEU A 50 1.26 -26.61 7.85
CA LEU A 50 2.63 -26.41 7.42
C LEU A 50 3.57 -27.42 8.11
N ASP A 51 3.37 -28.72 7.85
CA ASP A 51 4.05 -29.85 8.48
C ASP A 51 5.30 -30.34 7.74
N LYS A 52 5.62 -29.74 6.58
CA LYS A 52 6.76 -30.14 5.73
C LYS A 52 7.80 -29.05 5.58
N GLN A 53 9.05 -29.45 5.60
CA GLN A 53 10.15 -28.55 5.27
C GLN A 53 10.01 -28.05 3.81
N ARG A 54 10.18 -26.74 3.60
CA ARG A 54 10.10 -26.09 2.28
C ARG A 54 11.09 -24.95 2.18
N THR A 55 11.49 -24.66 0.94
CA THR A 55 12.23 -23.44 0.57
C THR A 55 11.34 -22.61 -0.36
N PHE A 56 11.49 -21.29 -0.28
CA PHE A 56 10.73 -20.34 -1.07
C PHE A 56 11.71 -19.42 -1.83
N PRO A 57 12.21 -19.84 -3.02
CA PRO A 57 13.10 -19.00 -3.80
C PRO A 57 12.40 -17.69 -4.19
N PHE A 58 13.03 -16.56 -3.92
CA PHE A 58 12.44 -15.23 -4.14
C PHE A 58 11.93 -15.03 -5.57
N SER A 59 12.69 -15.51 -6.57
CA SER A 59 12.31 -15.42 -7.98
C SER A 59 11.07 -16.24 -8.38
N ALA A 60 10.65 -17.20 -7.55
CA ALA A 60 9.48 -18.04 -7.79
C ALA A 60 8.23 -17.56 -7.06
N LEU A 61 8.34 -16.53 -6.21
CA LEU A 61 7.20 -16.00 -5.47
C LEU A 61 6.22 -15.27 -6.40
N PRO A 62 4.91 -15.50 -6.26
CA PRO A 62 3.91 -14.75 -7.02
C PRO A 62 3.95 -13.27 -6.65
N VAL A 63 3.91 -12.40 -7.65
CA VAL A 63 4.01 -10.95 -7.49
C VAL A 63 2.68 -10.29 -7.81
N VAL A 64 2.21 -9.43 -6.91
CA VAL A 64 1.10 -8.50 -7.14
C VAL A 64 1.68 -7.08 -7.14
N ARG A 65 1.39 -6.30 -8.20
CA ARG A 65 1.86 -4.93 -8.37
C ARG A 65 0.72 -3.95 -8.25
N THR A 66 1.00 -2.83 -7.60
CA THR A 66 0.09 -1.68 -7.46
C THR A 66 0.86 -0.38 -7.69
N ALA A 67 0.17 0.77 -7.64
CA ALA A 67 0.81 2.08 -7.72
C ALA A 67 1.78 2.34 -6.54
N ASN A 68 1.60 1.68 -5.40
CA ASN A 68 2.42 1.87 -4.19
C ASN A 68 3.69 1.00 -4.17
N GLY A 69 3.75 -0.03 -5.02
CA GLY A 69 4.87 -0.98 -5.06
C GLY A 69 4.43 -2.40 -5.42
N GLU A 70 5.05 -3.41 -4.82
CA GLU A 70 4.73 -4.80 -5.08
C GLU A 70 4.75 -5.65 -3.81
N THR A 71 3.94 -6.72 -3.81
CA THR A 71 3.88 -7.71 -2.73
C THR A 71 4.11 -9.10 -3.29
N ARG A 72 4.81 -9.95 -2.53
CA ARG A 72 5.06 -11.36 -2.84
C ARG A 72 4.57 -12.22 -1.68
N ALA A 73 3.52 -13.01 -1.91
CA ALA A 73 3.10 -14.02 -0.95
C ALA A 73 4.17 -15.13 -0.88
N VAL A 74 4.58 -15.48 0.34
CA VAL A 74 5.55 -16.54 0.60
C VAL A 74 4.83 -17.81 1.03
N THR A 75 4.10 -17.76 2.15
CA THR A 75 3.34 -18.90 2.67
C THR A 75 2.24 -18.45 3.62
N ARG A 76 1.22 -19.28 3.75
CA ARG A 76 0.16 -19.13 4.75
C ARG A 76 -0.30 -20.52 5.19
N GLY A 77 -0.64 -20.66 6.48
CA GLY A 77 -1.17 -21.91 7.00
C GLY A 77 -1.16 -21.96 8.52
N VAL A 78 -1.27 -23.16 9.05
CA VAL A 78 -1.26 -23.44 10.48
C VAL A 78 -0.05 -24.32 10.78
N LEU A 79 0.77 -23.93 11.75
CA LEU A 79 1.89 -24.77 12.23
C LEU A 79 1.35 -26.00 12.97
N PRO A 80 2.10 -27.12 13.02
CA PRO A 80 1.70 -28.30 13.80
C PRO A 80 1.43 -28.02 15.29
N THR A 81 2.00 -26.94 15.83
CA THR A 81 1.80 -26.46 17.20
C THR A 81 0.51 -25.66 17.39
N GLY A 82 -0.20 -25.34 16.29
CA GLY A 82 -1.53 -24.72 16.31
C GLY A 82 -1.57 -23.23 15.93
N GLU A 83 -0.41 -22.56 15.85
CA GLU A 83 -0.35 -21.14 15.47
C GLU A 83 -0.68 -20.99 13.98
N ALA A 84 -1.57 -20.06 13.70
CA ALA A 84 -1.81 -19.58 12.35
C ALA A 84 -0.72 -18.57 11.98
N VAL A 85 -0.13 -18.72 10.78
CA VAL A 85 0.93 -17.84 10.29
C VAL A 85 0.67 -17.45 8.83
N GLU A 86 1.08 -16.23 8.49
CA GLU A 86 1.18 -15.74 7.12
C GLU A 86 2.53 -15.03 6.98
N LEU A 87 3.18 -15.21 5.82
CA LEU A 87 4.44 -14.57 5.48
C LEU A 87 4.36 -14.01 4.08
N HIS A 88 4.66 -12.74 3.94
CA HIS A 88 4.84 -12.10 2.64
C HIS A 88 6.03 -11.13 2.67
N GLU A 89 6.45 -10.73 1.48
CA GLU A 89 7.42 -9.67 1.26
C GLU A 89 6.72 -8.49 0.60
N THR A 90 7.12 -7.28 0.99
CA THR A 90 6.63 -6.03 0.40
C THR A 90 7.79 -5.15 -0.02
N THR A 91 7.67 -4.59 -1.22
CA THR A 91 8.53 -3.52 -1.72
C THR A 91 7.70 -2.26 -1.92
N LEU A 92 8.00 -1.19 -1.18
CA LEU A 92 7.32 0.10 -1.27
C LEU A 92 8.15 1.12 -2.06
N LEU A 93 7.50 1.85 -2.95
CA LEU A 93 8.10 3.01 -3.59
C LEU A 93 8.34 4.15 -2.57
N PRO A 94 9.29 5.09 -2.84
CA PRO A 94 9.53 6.25 -1.99
C PRO A 94 8.26 7.06 -1.71
N GLY A 95 8.02 7.41 -0.44
CA GLY A 95 6.87 8.20 0.00
C GLY A 95 5.56 7.41 0.17
N HIS A 96 5.51 6.14 -0.25
CA HIS A 96 4.30 5.32 -0.20
C HIS A 96 4.16 4.51 1.08
N MET A 97 2.92 4.05 1.32
CA MET A 97 2.53 3.12 2.39
C MET A 97 1.69 1.99 1.79
N PRO A 98 1.68 0.77 2.37
CA PRO A 98 0.86 -0.33 1.85
C PRO A 98 -0.63 -0.05 2.01
N HIS A 99 -1.01 0.54 3.12
CA HIS A 99 -2.37 0.95 3.51
C HIS A 99 -2.29 2.00 4.64
N PRO A 100 -3.37 2.72 4.96
CA PRO A 100 -3.44 3.58 6.14
C PRO A 100 -3.20 2.80 7.44
N ALA A 101 -2.77 3.51 8.49
CA ALA A 101 -2.62 2.93 9.83
C ALA A 101 -3.92 2.26 10.28
N HIS A 102 -3.80 1.08 10.88
CA HIS A 102 -4.91 0.23 11.28
C HIS A 102 -4.54 -0.67 12.47
N LYS A 103 -5.44 -1.54 12.89
CA LYS A 103 -5.24 -2.55 13.92
C LYS A 103 -5.95 -3.85 13.56
N HIS A 104 -5.43 -4.97 14.02
CA HIS A 104 -5.99 -6.32 13.85
C HIS A 104 -5.64 -7.21 15.03
N ARG A 105 -6.22 -8.41 15.12
CA ARG A 105 -6.05 -9.32 16.26
C ARG A 105 -4.75 -10.12 16.22
N HIS A 106 -4.27 -10.49 15.04
CA HIS A 106 -2.96 -11.14 14.93
C HIS A 106 -1.85 -10.14 15.24
N SER A 107 -0.67 -10.63 15.62
CA SER A 107 0.54 -9.82 15.75
C SER A 107 1.39 -9.94 14.50
N GLU A 108 2.16 -8.90 14.17
CA GLU A 108 3.06 -8.90 13.02
C GLU A 108 4.48 -8.51 13.40
N PHE A 109 5.45 -9.26 12.89
CA PHE A 109 6.84 -8.81 12.83
C PHE A 109 7.14 -8.28 11.42
N MET A 110 7.73 -7.10 11.32
CA MET A 110 8.19 -6.49 10.10
C MET A 110 9.72 -6.41 10.12
N LEU A 111 10.37 -7.16 9.23
CA LEU A 111 11.83 -7.26 9.17
C LEU A 111 12.33 -6.44 7.98
N ILE A 112 12.98 -5.32 8.26
CA ILE A 112 13.44 -4.37 7.23
C ILE A 112 14.71 -4.92 6.59
N ARG A 113 14.66 -5.15 5.28
CA ARG A 113 15.78 -5.64 4.49
C ARG A 113 16.53 -4.50 3.78
N GLU A 114 15.78 -3.55 3.22
CA GLU A 114 16.32 -2.45 2.43
C GLU A 114 15.51 -1.16 2.64
N GLY A 115 16.13 0.00 2.44
CA GLY A 115 15.49 1.30 2.52
C GLY A 115 15.33 1.82 3.95
N THR A 116 14.58 2.91 4.09
CA THR A 116 14.27 3.55 5.38
C THR A 116 12.77 3.69 5.51
N VAL A 117 12.23 3.12 6.57
CA VAL A 117 10.79 3.17 6.86
C VAL A 117 10.51 3.89 8.15
N GLN A 118 9.33 4.49 8.23
CA GLN A 118 8.74 4.99 9.46
C GLN A 118 7.65 4.00 9.89
N PHE A 119 7.80 3.44 11.06
CA PHE A 119 6.77 2.66 11.73
C PHE A 119 5.93 3.58 12.63
N ASP A 120 4.62 3.55 12.48
CA ASP A 120 3.69 4.23 13.38
C ASP A 120 3.35 3.29 14.54
N ASN A 121 3.80 3.62 15.73
CA ASN A 121 3.52 2.89 16.96
C ASN A 121 2.48 3.65 17.80
N ASN A 122 1.21 3.36 17.61
CA ASN A 122 0.10 4.03 18.29
C ASN A 122 0.16 5.57 18.18
N GLY A 123 0.47 6.09 16.99
CA GLY A 123 0.60 7.53 16.73
C GLY A 123 2.01 8.09 17.00
N THR A 124 2.96 7.28 17.48
CA THR A 124 4.35 7.68 17.66
C THR A 124 5.20 7.15 16.49
N PRO A 125 5.82 8.03 15.69
CA PRO A 125 6.65 7.59 14.58
C PRO A 125 8.03 7.14 15.06
N GLU A 126 8.48 5.97 14.57
CA GLU A 126 9.79 5.39 14.82
C GLU A 126 10.48 5.08 13.48
N LEU A 127 11.77 5.42 13.33
CA LEU A 127 12.53 5.17 12.12
C LEU A 127 13.26 3.83 12.20
N LEU A 128 13.18 3.05 11.12
CA LEU A 128 13.89 1.78 10.98
C LEU A 128 14.59 1.72 9.62
N GLY A 129 15.81 1.18 9.65
CA GLY A 129 16.61 0.85 8.46
C GLY A 129 16.88 -0.65 8.35
N PRO A 130 17.76 -1.06 7.42
CA PRO A 130 18.10 -2.46 7.20
C PRO A 130 18.57 -3.18 8.47
N GLY A 131 18.01 -4.36 8.72
CA GLY A 131 18.23 -5.14 9.96
C GLY A 131 17.31 -4.74 11.12
N GLY A 132 16.58 -3.63 11.01
CA GLY A 132 15.57 -3.22 11.99
C GLY A 132 14.35 -4.15 11.97
N VAL A 133 13.71 -4.30 13.14
CA VAL A 133 12.50 -5.10 13.31
C VAL A 133 11.46 -4.29 14.06
N ALA A 134 10.24 -4.22 13.53
CA ALA A 134 9.06 -3.71 14.23
C ALA A 134 8.17 -4.87 14.68
N LEU A 135 7.51 -4.70 15.80
CA LEU A 135 6.44 -5.57 16.28
C LEU A 135 5.14 -4.77 16.38
N ALA A 136 4.17 -5.08 15.51
CA ALA A 136 2.79 -4.68 15.70
C ALA A 136 2.09 -5.72 16.59
N ALA A 137 1.89 -5.37 17.85
CA ALA A 137 1.21 -6.25 18.79
C ALA A 137 -0.30 -6.31 18.49
N SER A 138 -0.93 -7.42 18.84
CA SER A 138 -2.38 -7.63 18.71
C SER A 138 -3.17 -6.41 19.17
N ASN A 139 -4.08 -5.93 18.34
CA ASN A 139 -4.94 -4.75 18.55
C ASN A 139 -4.18 -3.40 18.74
N GLY A 140 -2.86 -3.35 18.57
CA GLY A 140 -2.10 -2.10 18.52
C GLY A 140 -2.34 -1.34 17.21
N MET A 141 -2.60 -0.04 17.27
CA MET A 141 -2.67 0.80 16.08
C MET A 141 -1.27 0.93 15.47
N HIS A 142 -1.12 0.59 14.21
CA HIS A 142 0.18 0.63 13.54
C HIS A 142 0.05 0.95 12.06
N GLY A 143 1.16 1.38 11.47
CA GLY A 143 1.31 1.64 10.04
C GLY A 143 2.78 1.66 9.65
N LEU A 144 3.07 1.54 8.37
CA LEU A 144 4.43 1.61 7.85
C LEU A 144 4.46 2.47 6.60
N LYS A 145 5.46 3.34 6.50
CA LYS A 145 5.66 4.21 5.34
C LYS A 145 7.13 4.19 4.92
N ASN A 146 7.38 4.09 3.63
CA ASN A 146 8.72 4.35 3.10
C ASN A 146 8.99 5.87 3.14
N VAL A 147 9.93 6.30 3.98
CA VAL A 147 10.36 7.71 4.11
C VAL A 147 11.74 7.97 3.53
N GLY A 148 12.35 6.94 2.92
CA GLY A 148 13.61 7.06 2.20
C GLY A 148 13.43 7.54 0.75
N GLU A 149 14.56 7.74 0.08
CA GLU A 149 14.63 8.16 -1.33
C GLU A 149 14.65 6.98 -2.30
N THR A 150 14.86 5.76 -1.80
CA THR A 150 14.88 4.52 -2.57
C THR A 150 13.73 3.61 -2.15
N ASN A 151 13.50 2.54 -2.91
CA ASN A 151 12.54 1.52 -2.51
C ASN A 151 12.89 0.98 -1.11
N ALA A 152 11.87 0.76 -0.30
CA ALA A 152 12.00 0.00 0.94
C ALA A 152 11.49 -1.42 0.72
N ASN A 153 12.23 -2.41 1.24
CA ASN A 153 11.87 -3.81 1.16
C ASN A 153 11.86 -4.43 2.56
N TYR A 154 10.81 -5.18 2.88
CA TYR A 154 10.67 -5.82 4.18
C TYR A 154 9.80 -7.09 4.09
N PHE A 155 10.03 -8.00 5.03
CA PHE A 155 9.14 -9.14 5.25
C PHE A 155 8.16 -8.84 6.38
N VAL A 156 6.95 -9.35 6.24
CA VAL A 156 5.93 -9.38 7.29
C VAL A 156 5.67 -10.83 7.68
N ILE A 157 5.70 -11.11 8.99
CA ILE A 157 5.31 -12.39 9.56
C ILE A 157 4.10 -12.12 10.48
N ALA A 158 2.92 -12.46 10.02
CA ALA A 158 1.70 -12.38 10.81
C ALA A 158 1.50 -13.69 11.58
N ILE A 159 1.22 -13.58 12.89
CA ILE A 159 1.06 -14.72 13.81
C ILE A 159 -0.21 -14.55 14.63
N GLY A 160 -1.05 -15.57 14.62
CA GLY A 160 -2.33 -15.58 15.31
C GLY A 160 -3.51 -15.56 14.35
N ARG A 161 -4.72 -15.70 14.86
CA ARG A 161 -5.95 -15.71 14.08
C ARG A 161 -6.63 -14.35 14.14
N GLU A 162 -7.28 -13.96 13.07
CA GLU A 162 -8.10 -12.74 13.02
C GLU A 162 -9.46 -12.94 13.73
N THR A 163 -9.93 -14.18 13.85
CA THR A 163 -11.21 -14.55 14.45
C THR A 163 -11.09 -15.07 15.87
#